data_6509172cb1f61be1581415530c416b6b
#
_entry.id   6509172cb1f61be1581415530c416b6b
#
_cell.length_a   1.000
_cell.length_b   1.000
_cell.length_c   1.000
_cell.angle_alpha   90.00
_cell.angle_beta   90.00
_cell.angle_gamma   90.00
#
_symmetry.space_group_name_H-M   'P 1'
#
loop_
_entity.id
_entity.type
_entity.pdbx_description
1 polymer ?
#
loop_
_entity_poly.entity_id
_entity_poly.type
_entity_poly.pdbx_seq_one_letter_code
_entity_poly.pdbx_strand_id
1 'polypeptide(L)'
;MDAAIYNACKSELISIVGVQYVLSSVDELAIYLTEETGTYTGKASLVVFPQNKEQVSAIMRYCNQHSISVTPRGAGTSLAGNAISLNDGIIMILSSMDKILEIDIENHLITVQPGCIVDSLKNYVDSHGLYYPVDPASSGTSMIGGHVMTNAAGPRSYKYGSTKNYVRALELVLSDGTIIQTGTLTEKNSTGYNLTQLIVGSEGSLAIVTSITLGLVKKPPYNNTVLMSFESLEDALNTILLLRNS
;
A
#
# COMPACT_ATOMS: atom_id res chain seq x y z
N MET A 1 -16.48 18.88 9.55
CA MET A 1 -17.19 19.30 8.30
C MET A 1 -18.50 19.94 8.70
N ASP A 2 -18.89 21.07 8.14
CA ASP A 2 -20.22 21.61 8.43
C ASP A 2 -21.35 20.77 7.79
N ALA A 3 -22.61 20.91 8.27
CA ALA A 3 -23.69 20.02 7.86
C ALA A 3 -24.06 20.14 6.36
N ALA A 4 -23.88 21.31 5.75
CA ALA A 4 -24.21 21.52 4.33
C ALA A 4 -23.13 20.82 3.44
N ILE A 5 -21.86 21.04 3.76
CA ILE A 5 -20.73 20.39 3.07
C ILE A 5 -20.80 18.87 3.26
N TYR A 6 -21.11 18.39 4.48
CA TYR A 6 -21.27 16.96 4.76
C TYR A 6 -22.34 16.32 3.87
N ASN A 7 -23.56 16.90 3.81
CA ASN A 7 -24.65 16.34 3.02
C ASN A 7 -24.34 16.35 1.52
N ALA A 8 -23.75 17.42 1.01
CA ALA A 8 -23.34 17.51 -0.39
C ALA A 8 -22.26 16.49 -0.71
N CYS A 9 -21.22 16.36 0.13
CA CYS A 9 -20.16 15.40 -0.03
C CYS A 9 -20.67 13.95 -0.01
N LYS A 10 -21.51 13.61 0.97
CA LYS A 10 -22.12 12.28 1.07
C LYS A 10 -22.93 11.94 -0.18
N SER A 11 -23.75 12.87 -0.67
CA SER A 11 -24.55 12.66 -1.88
C SER A 11 -23.69 12.45 -3.11
N GLU A 12 -22.62 13.22 -3.27
CA GLU A 12 -21.69 13.08 -4.38
C GLU A 12 -20.92 11.74 -4.32
N LEU A 13 -20.39 11.37 -3.16
CA LEU A 13 -19.71 10.08 -2.99
C LEU A 13 -20.65 8.91 -3.33
N ILE A 14 -21.92 8.96 -2.87
CA ILE A 14 -22.92 7.95 -3.21
C ILE A 14 -23.16 7.91 -4.72
N SER A 15 -23.19 9.05 -5.41
CA SER A 15 -23.36 9.08 -6.87
C SER A 15 -22.20 8.46 -7.62
N ILE A 16 -20.97 8.58 -7.08
CA ILE A 16 -19.74 8.04 -7.70
C ILE A 16 -19.60 6.53 -7.46
N VAL A 17 -19.77 6.06 -6.23
CA VAL A 17 -19.45 4.67 -5.87
C VAL A 17 -20.67 3.79 -5.56
N GLY A 18 -21.83 4.38 -5.29
CA GLY A 18 -23.03 3.69 -4.80
C GLY A 18 -23.18 3.76 -3.28
N VAL A 19 -24.42 3.71 -2.80
CA VAL A 19 -24.76 3.90 -1.38
C VAL A 19 -24.12 2.86 -0.46
N GLN A 20 -23.99 1.62 -0.92
CA GLN A 20 -23.37 0.51 -0.17
C GLN A 20 -21.86 0.66 0.06
N TYR A 21 -21.22 1.58 -0.62
CA TYR A 21 -19.79 1.84 -0.55
C TYR A 21 -19.44 3.17 0.17
N VAL A 22 -20.41 3.76 0.88
CA VAL A 22 -20.23 4.97 1.68
C VAL A 22 -20.73 4.73 3.09
N LEU A 23 -19.83 4.75 4.08
CA LEU A 23 -20.19 4.65 5.49
C LEU A 23 -20.24 6.05 6.11
N SER A 24 -21.21 6.25 7.02
CA SER A 24 -21.48 7.56 7.60
C SER A 24 -22.01 7.55 9.04
N SER A 25 -22.34 6.38 9.58
CA SER A 25 -22.74 6.27 10.98
C SER A 25 -21.52 6.20 11.90
N VAL A 26 -21.64 6.71 13.12
CA VAL A 26 -20.55 6.73 14.10
C VAL A 26 -20.00 5.32 14.37
N ASP A 27 -20.90 4.34 14.49
CA ASP A 27 -20.52 2.95 14.77
C ASP A 27 -19.73 2.32 13.62
N GLU A 28 -20.13 2.58 12.36
CA GLU A 28 -19.42 2.10 11.18
C GLU A 28 -18.03 2.73 11.02
N LEU A 29 -17.91 4.00 11.35
CA LEU A 29 -16.65 4.74 11.23
C LEU A 29 -15.63 4.34 12.29
N ALA A 30 -16.07 3.90 13.47
CA ALA A 30 -15.23 3.69 14.65
C ALA A 30 -13.98 2.81 14.37
N ILE A 31 -14.14 1.73 13.60
CA ILE A 31 -13.05 0.81 13.27
C ILE A 31 -11.99 1.41 12.32
N TYR A 32 -12.32 2.48 11.60
CA TYR A 32 -11.41 3.16 10.67
C TYR A 32 -10.72 4.37 11.31
N LEU A 33 -11.14 4.77 12.51
CA LEU A 33 -10.59 5.92 13.24
C LEU A 33 -9.44 5.53 14.18
N THR A 34 -9.15 4.25 14.34
CA THR A 34 -8.05 3.75 15.15
C THR A 34 -7.05 2.99 14.30
N GLU A 35 -5.84 2.82 14.81
CA GLU A 35 -4.80 1.98 14.22
C GLU A 35 -4.51 0.77 15.13
N GLU A 36 -3.65 -0.15 14.69
CA GLU A 36 -3.43 -1.45 15.32
C GLU A 36 -3.00 -1.37 16.80
N THR A 37 -2.25 -0.33 17.19
CA THR A 37 -1.79 -0.17 18.60
C THR A 37 -2.84 0.47 19.51
N GLY A 38 -3.89 1.08 18.94
CA GLY A 38 -4.87 1.87 19.69
C GLY A 38 -4.30 3.16 20.28
N THR A 39 -3.08 3.54 19.93
CA THR A 39 -2.40 4.73 20.47
C THR A 39 -2.97 6.02 19.87
N TYR A 40 -3.34 5.97 18.60
CA TYR A 40 -3.86 7.12 17.87
C TYR A 40 -5.32 6.94 17.51
N THR A 41 -6.09 8.01 17.70
CA THR A 41 -7.50 8.09 17.28
C THR A 41 -7.66 9.25 16.32
N GLY A 42 -8.22 8.97 15.15
CA GLY A 42 -8.45 9.93 14.10
C GLY A 42 -9.87 10.54 14.13
N LYS A 43 -10.13 11.35 13.11
CA LYS A 43 -11.44 11.96 12.85
C LYS A 43 -11.76 11.85 11.37
N ALA A 44 -12.96 11.39 11.05
CA ALA A 44 -13.48 11.43 9.69
C ALA A 44 -15.00 11.57 9.73
N SER A 45 -15.55 12.25 8.73
CA SER A 45 -17.00 12.35 8.54
C SER A 45 -17.58 11.21 7.72
N LEU A 46 -16.79 10.65 6.79
CA LEU A 46 -17.24 9.62 5.84
C LEU A 46 -16.09 8.62 5.57
N VAL A 47 -16.47 7.38 5.28
CA VAL A 47 -15.57 6.36 4.69
C VAL A 47 -16.11 5.96 3.34
N VAL A 48 -15.24 5.85 2.32
CA VAL A 48 -15.62 5.50 0.95
C VAL A 48 -14.76 4.39 0.41
N PHE A 49 -15.37 3.46 -0.38
CA PHE A 49 -14.72 2.29 -0.97
C PHE A 49 -14.80 2.36 -2.51
N PRO A 50 -13.89 3.06 -3.19
CA PRO A 50 -13.84 3.06 -4.65
C PRO A 50 -13.42 1.68 -5.17
N GLN A 51 -13.94 1.30 -6.36
CA GLN A 51 -13.73 -0.01 -6.99
C GLN A 51 -12.83 0.05 -8.21
N ASN A 52 -12.55 1.25 -8.70
CA ASN A 52 -11.69 1.50 -9.87
C ASN A 52 -11.06 2.89 -9.81
N LYS A 53 -10.09 3.13 -10.68
CA LYS A 53 -9.34 4.39 -10.75
C LYS A 53 -10.19 5.60 -11.14
N GLU A 54 -11.22 5.39 -11.95
CA GLU A 54 -12.12 6.44 -12.37
C GLU A 54 -12.91 7.00 -11.19
N GLN A 55 -13.36 6.12 -10.29
CA GLN A 55 -14.02 6.53 -9.04
C GLN A 55 -13.03 7.24 -8.10
N VAL A 56 -11.80 6.73 -7.95
CA VAL A 56 -10.74 7.41 -7.18
C VAL A 56 -10.51 8.82 -7.75
N SER A 57 -10.35 8.95 -9.07
CA SER A 57 -10.16 10.24 -9.75
C SER A 57 -11.33 11.20 -9.51
N ALA A 58 -12.57 10.73 -9.64
CA ALA A 58 -13.75 11.55 -9.43
C ALA A 58 -13.85 12.05 -7.97
N ILE A 59 -13.61 11.17 -7.00
CA ILE A 59 -13.59 11.51 -5.57
C ILE A 59 -12.51 12.56 -5.28
N MET A 60 -11.28 12.34 -5.76
CA MET A 60 -10.17 13.27 -5.54
C MET A 60 -10.44 14.64 -6.14
N ARG A 61 -10.99 14.69 -7.36
CA ARG A 61 -11.37 15.95 -8.02
C ARG A 61 -12.42 16.72 -7.22
N TYR A 62 -13.46 16.02 -6.77
CA TYR A 62 -14.50 16.63 -5.95
C TYR A 62 -13.94 17.17 -4.64
N CYS A 63 -13.16 16.36 -3.92
CA CYS A 63 -12.56 16.75 -2.65
C CYS A 63 -11.60 17.92 -2.78
N ASN A 64 -10.80 17.95 -3.85
CA ASN A 64 -9.88 19.06 -4.15
C ASN A 64 -10.65 20.37 -4.40
N GLN A 65 -11.71 20.34 -5.21
CA GLN A 65 -12.55 21.51 -5.51
C GLN A 65 -13.22 22.10 -4.26
N HIS A 66 -13.52 21.26 -3.27
CA HIS A 66 -14.22 21.65 -2.05
C HIS A 66 -13.31 21.73 -0.81
N SER A 67 -11.99 21.60 -1.00
CA SER A 67 -10.98 21.60 0.08
C SER A 67 -11.28 20.58 1.18
N ILE A 68 -11.75 19.38 0.79
CA ILE A 68 -12.05 18.29 1.70
C ILE A 68 -10.79 17.39 1.82
N SER A 69 -10.33 17.14 3.04
CA SER A 69 -9.20 16.25 3.32
C SER A 69 -9.54 14.81 2.97
N VAL A 70 -8.60 14.11 2.31
CA VAL A 70 -8.71 12.68 1.98
C VAL A 70 -7.53 11.94 2.60
N THR A 71 -7.83 10.89 3.37
CA THR A 71 -6.82 9.99 3.92
C THR A 71 -6.96 8.63 3.24
N PRO A 72 -6.03 8.22 2.37
CA PRO A 72 -6.06 6.89 1.78
C PRO A 72 -5.65 5.84 2.83
N ARG A 73 -6.35 4.70 2.83
CA ARG A 73 -6.11 3.61 3.77
C ARG A 73 -6.21 2.26 3.05
N GLY A 74 -5.25 1.38 3.31
CA GLY A 74 -5.36 -0.04 3.02
C GLY A 74 -6.00 -0.79 4.20
N ALA A 75 -5.37 -1.84 4.67
CA ALA A 75 -5.83 -2.62 5.83
C ALA A 75 -5.64 -1.90 7.19
N GLY A 76 -4.83 -0.84 7.24
CA GLY A 76 -4.58 -0.10 8.48
C GLY A 76 -3.60 -0.76 9.45
N THR A 77 -2.80 -1.72 8.99
CA THR A 77 -1.83 -2.50 9.79
C THR A 77 -0.55 -1.75 10.16
N SER A 78 -0.43 -0.48 9.79
CA SER A 78 0.72 0.35 10.17
C SER A 78 0.67 0.74 11.64
N LEU A 79 1.83 0.68 12.30
CA LEU A 79 2.00 1.06 13.70
C LEU A 79 2.46 2.53 13.88
N ALA A 80 2.60 3.28 12.78
CA ALA A 80 3.11 4.64 12.78
C ALA A 80 2.02 5.73 12.67
N GLY A 81 0.73 5.35 12.76
CA GLY A 81 -0.40 6.28 12.68
C GLY A 81 -0.68 6.86 11.30
N ASN A 82 0.05 6.47 10.25
CA ASN A 82 -0.10 7.03 8.89
C ASN A 82 -1.42 6.66 8.20
N ALA A 83 -2.15 5.67 8.70
CA ALA A 83 -3.48 5.30 8.23
C ALA A 83 -4.62 6.03 8.96
N ILE A 84 -4.28 6.97 9.85
CA ILE A 84 -5.22 7.73 10.69
C ILE A 84 -5.47 9.10 10.07
N SER A 85 -6.74 9.44 9.88
CA SER A 85 -7.14 10.78 9.48
C SER A 85 -7.07 11.73 10.67
N LEU A 86 -6.20 12.74 10.61
CA LEU A 86 -6.08 13.75 11.67
C LEU A 86 -7.10 14.88 11.50
N ASN A 87 -7.57 15.09 10.29
CA ASN A 87 -8.53 16.13 9.92
C ASN A 87 -9.90 15.50 9.68
N ASP A 88 -10.94 16.25 9.98
CA ASP A 88 -12.31 15.84 9.70
C ASP A 88 -12.61 15.94 8.18
N GLY A 89 -12.40 14.83 7.50
CA GLY A 89 -12.56 14.68 6.05
C GLY A 89 -13.14 13.32 5.71
N ILE A 90 -12.59 12.69 4.65
CA ILE A 90 -12.98 11.34 4.26
C ILE A 90 -11.79 10.38 4.39
N ILE A 91 -12.07 9.12 4.73
CA ILE A 91 -11.12 8.02 4.61
C ILE A 91 -11.48 7.24 3.34
N MET A 92 -10.52 7.05 2.46
CA MET A 92 -10.66 6.29 1.21
C MET A 92 -10.02 4.91 1.37
N ILE A 93 -10.85 3.87 1.42
CA ILE A 93 -10.41 2.48 1.61
C ILE A 93 -10.26 1.80 0.25
N LEU A 94 -9.06 1.31 -0.06
CA LEU A 94 -8.76 0.71 -1.37
C LEU A 94 -8.95 -0.80 -1.42
N SER A 95 -9.58 -1.41 -0.42
CA SER A 95 -9.77 -2.87 -0.31
C SER A 95 -10.59 -3.49 -1.43
N SER A 96 -11.49 -2.73 -2.07
CA SER A 96 -12.29 -3.21 -3.20
C SER A 96 -11.51 -3.29 -4.52
N MET A 97 -10.28 -2.76 -4.55
CA MET A 97 -9.37 -2.83 -5.69
C MET A 97 -8.28 -3.88 -5.38
N ASP A 98 -8.62 -5.15 -5.39
CA ASP A 98 -7.83 -6.27 -4.86
C ASP A 98 -7.30 -7.26 -5.90
N LYS A 99 -7.53 -6.99 -7.19
CA LYS A 99 -7.25 -7.94 -8.27
C LYS A 99 -5.76 -8.01 -8.62
N ILE A 100 -5.31 -9.23 -8.95
CA ILE A 100 -4.12 -9.46 -9.75
C ILE A 100 -4.54 -9.22 -11.21
N LEU A 101 -3.90 -8.25 -11.87
CA LEU A 101 -4.27 -7.82 -13.22
C LEU A 101 -3.53 -8.61 -14.29
N GLU A 102 -2.23 -8.84 -14.10
CA GLU A 102 -1.37 -9.48 -15.08
C GLU A 102 -0.13 -10.09 -14.40
N ILE A 103 0.37 -11.19 -14.92
CA ILE A 103 1.69 -11.75 -14.60
C ILE A 103 2.46 -11.99 -15.89
N ASP A 104 3.65 -11.42 -15.97
CA ASP A 104 4.62 -11.66 -17.04
C ASP A 104 5.76 -12.51 -16.48
N ILE A 105 5.67 -13.82 -16.73
CA ILE A 105 6.62 -14.79 -16.19
C ILE A 105 8.00 -14.62 -16.84
N GLU A 106 8.06 -14.27 -18.12
CA GLU A 106 9.31 -14.14 -18.87
C GLU A 106 10.13 -12.94 -18.36
N ASN A 107 9.47 -11.82 -18.09
CA ASN A 107 10.10 -10.61 -17.58
C ASN A 107 10.09 -10.51 -16.05
N HIS A 108 9.57 -11.52 -15.35
CA HIS A 108 9.44 -11.56 -13.89
C HIS A 108 8.69 -10.34 -13.33
N LEU A 109 7.55 -10.01 -13.92
CA LEU A 109 6.71 -8.90 -13.51
C LEU A 109 5.32 -9.37 -13.08
N ILE A 110 4.73 -8.65 -12.14
CA ILE A 110 3.33 -8.80 -11.78
C ILE A 110 2.69 -7.42 -11.62
N THR A 111 1.50 -7.25 -12.19
CA THR A 111 0.70 -6.02 -12.02
C THR A 111 -0.53 -6.33 -11.21
N VAL A 112 -0.74 -5.56 -10.14
CA VAL A 112 -1.80 -5.77 -9.16
C VAL A 112 -2.47 -4.46 -8.76
N GLN A 113 -3.68 -4.56 -8.23
CA GLN A 113 -4.37 -3.45 -7.59
C GLN A 113 -3.92 -3.28 -6.12
N PRO A 114 -4.05 -2.06 -5.54
CA PRO A 114 -3.48 -1.72 -4.23
C PRO A 114 -4.08 -2.50 -3.06
N GLY A 115 -5.33 -2.96 -3.15
CA GLY A 115 -6.02 -3.75 -2.13
C GLY A 115 -5.65 -5.23 -2.11
N CYS A 116 -4.82 -5.70 -3.04
CA CYS A 116 -4.38 -7.09 -3.06
C CYS A 116 -3.60 -7.42 -1.77
N ILE A 117 -4.04 -8.48 -1.07
CA ILE A 117 -3.37 -8.96 0.15
C ILE A 117 -2.01 -9.55 -0.22
N VAL A 118 -0.98 -9.20 0.56
CA VAL A 118 0.40 -9.55 0.23
C VAL A 118 0.65 -11.05 0.21
N ASP A 119 0.09 -11.82 1.15
CA ASP A 119 0.24 -13.28 1.12
C ASP A 119 -0.51 -13.92 -0.04
N SER A 120 -1.65 -13.37 -0.47
CA SER A 120 -2.35 -13.81 -1.68
C SER A 120 -1.48 -13.60 -2.93
N LEU A 121 -0.84 -12.43 -3.05
CA LEU A 121 0.14 -12.13 -4.10
C LEU A 121 1.32 -13.10 -4.05
N LYS A 122 1.92 -13.33 -2.87
CA LYS A 122 3.05 -14.26 -2.69
C LYS A 122 2.69 -15.68 -3.11
N ASN A 123 1.54 -16.19 -2.65
CA ASN A 123 1.08 -17.54 -3.01
C ASN A 123 0.84 -17.66 -4.52
N TYR A 124 0.30 -16.61 -5.14
CA TYR A 124 0.06 -16.60 -6.58
C TYR A 124 1.37 -16.65 -7.37
N VAL A 125 2.36 -15.80 -7.06
CA VAL A 125 3.64 -15.80 -7.78
C VAL A 125 4.46 -17.06 -7.50
N ASP A 126 4.35 -17.64 -6.30
CA ASP A 126 5.01 -18.88 -5.89
C ASP A 126 4.56 -20.07 -6.74
N SER A 127 3.27 -20.12 -7.08
CA SER A 127 2.71 -21.16 -7.97
C SER A 127 3.24 -21.07 -9.41
N HIS A 128 3.86 -19.94 -9.79
CA HIS A 128 4.49 -19.70 -11.09
C HIS A 128 6.03 -19.81 -11.04
N GLY A 129 6.61 -20.31 -9.92
CA GLY A 129 8.06 -20.43 -9.75
C GLY A 129 8.79 -19.11 -9.50
N LEU A 130 8.05 -18.04 -9.23
CA LEU A 130 8.57 -16.71 -8.93
C LEU A 130 8.40 -16.40 -7.44
N TYR A 131 9.02 -15.31 -6.98
CA TYR A 131 9.05 -14.97 -5.57
C TYR A 131 9.04 -13.45 -5.35
N TYR A 132 8.16 -13.00 -4.44
CA TYR A 132 8.16 -11.63 -3.91
C TYR A 132 8.71 -11.63 -2.48
N PRO A 133 9.95 -11.12 -2.25
CA PRO A 133 10.67 -11.39 -1.01
C PRO A 133 10.33 -10.46 0.17
N VAL A 134 9.56 -9.37 -0.04
CA VAL A 134 9.19 -8.47 1.05
C VAL A 134 8.17 -9.17 1.96
N ASP A 135 8.51 -9.30 3.26
CA ASP A 135 7.81 -10.17 4.19
C ASP A 135 7.66 -9.54 5.59
N PRO A 136 6.87 -8.47 5.75
CA PRO A 136 6.58 -7.95 7.08
C PRO A 136 5.66 -8.88 7.86
N ALA A 137 5.65 -8.76 9.19
CA ALA A 137 4.82 -9.58 10.08
C ALA A 137 3.31 -9.52 9.75
N SER A 138 2.86 -8.41 9.16
CA SER A 138 1.46 -8.19 8.77
C SER A 138 1.08 -8.73 7.38
N SER A 139 1.95 -9.48 6.68
CA SER A 139 1.75 -9.87 5.28
C SER A 139 0.43 -10.62 5.01
N GLY A 140 -0.08 -11.37 6.01
CA GLY A 140 -1.35 -12.09 5.93
C GLY A 140 -2.59 -11.20 5.86
N THR A 141 -2.49 -9.94 6.29
CA THR A 141 -3.62 -8.99 6.33
C THR A 141 -3.32 -7.68 5.60
N SER A 142 -2.06 -7.32 5.46
CA SER A 142 -1.66 -6.06 4.81
C SER A 142 -1.86 -6.10 3.29
N MET A 143 -2.13 -4.93 2.73
CA MET A 143 -2.36 -4.71 1.32
C MET A 143 -1.11 -4.16 0.64
N ILE A 144 -0.86 -4.56 -0.61
CA ILE A 144 0.33 -4.16 -1.36
C ILE A 144 0.42 -2.64 -1.58
N GLY A 145 -0.70 -1.95 -1.71
CA GLY A 145 -0.74 -0.48 -1.77
C GLY A 145 -0.14 0.16 -0.51
N GLY A 146 -0.47 -0.38 0.67
CA GLY A 146 0.14 0.03 1.93
C GLY A 146 1.65 -0.22 1.96
N HIS A 147 2.11 -1.39 1.47
CA HIS A 147 3.54 -1.69 1.36
C HIS A 147 4.30 -0.69 0.49
N VAL A 148 3.72 -0.31 -0.65
CA VAL A 148 4.31 0.72 -1.53
C VAL A 148 4.36 2.06 -0.81
N MET A 149 3.25 2.48 -0.22
CA MET A 149 3.15 3.82 0.39
C MET A 149 3.99 3.98 1.66
N THR A 150 4.24 2.91 2.42
CA THR A 150 5.11 2.94 3.61
C THR A 150 6.53 2.46 3.34
N ASN A 151 6.84 2.03 2.10
CA ASN A 151 8.07 1.33 1.77
C ASN A 151 8.35 0.18 2.74
N ALA A 152 7.35 -0.67 2.94
CA ALA A 152 7.39 -1.75 3.92
C ALA A 152 8.62 -2.64 3.77
N ALA A 153 9.12 -3.12 4.90
CA ALA A 153 10.25 -4.01 5.03
C ALA A 153 9.90 -5.18 5.96
N GLY A 154 10.73 -6.20 6.01
CA GLY A 154 10.55 -7.35 6.87
C GLY A 154 11.88 -8.05 7.19
N PRO A 155 11.86 -9.20 7.88
CA PRO A 155 13.09 -9.89 8.31
C PRO A 155 14.06 -10.23 7.18
N ARG A 156 13.55 -10.39 5.96
CA ARG A 156 14.36 -10.71 4.76
C ARG A 156 14.98 -9.48 4.09
N SER A 157 14.68 -8.29 4.57
CA SER A 157 15.09 -7.02 3.92
C SER A 157 16.60 -6.79 3.95
N TYR A 158 17.31 -7.42 4.88
CA TYR A 158 18.78 -7.37 4.87
C TYR A 158 19.38 -7.95 3.58
N LYS A 159 18.83 -9.04 3.07
CA LYS A 159 19.27 -9.67 1.81
C LYS A 159 18.59 -9.06 0.59
N TYR A 160 17.29 -8.85 0.67
CA TYR A 160 16.46 -8.57 -0.50
C TYR A 160 16.04 -7.10 -0.64
N GLY A 161 16.32 -6.26 0.35
CA GLY A 161 15.86 -4.87 0.36
C GLY A 161 14.41 -4.75 0.82
N SER A 162 13.83 -3.58 0.60
CA SER A 162 12.45 -3.23 0.95
C SER A 162 11.56 -3.14 -0.30
N THR A 163 10.30 -2.78 -0.13
CA THR A 163 9.32 -2.67 -1.22
C THR A 163 9.81 -1.83 -2.40
N LYS A 164 10.50 -0.71 -2.13
CA LYS A 164 11.05 0.19 -3.17
C LYS A 164 11.94 -0.51 -4.20
N ASN A 165 12.62 -1.58 -3.82
CA ASN A 165 13.52 -2.32 -4.70
C ASN A 165 12.76 -3.11 -5.78
N TYR A 166 11.47 -3.35 -5.57
CA TYR A 166 10.63 -4.18 -6.42
C TYR A 166 9.60 -3.38 -7.22
N VAL A 167 9.28 -2.15 -6.84
CA VAL A 167 8.32 -1.32 -7.58
C VAL A 167 8.95 -0.84 -8.89
N ARG A 168 8.37 -1.29 -10.01
CA ARG A 168 8.78 -0.95 -11.38
C ARG A 168 7.98 0.22 -11.94
N ALA A 169 6.66 0.15 -11.82
CA ALA A 169 5.76 1.17 -12.31
C ALA A 169 4.55 1.33 -11.39
N LEU A 170 3.97 2.52 -11.39
CA LEU A 170 2.76 2.86 -10.66
C LEU A 170 1.78 3.60 -11.55
N GLU A 171 0.50 3.28 -11.43
CA GLU A 171 -0.59 4.15 -11.86
C GLU A 171 -1.10 4.89 -10.62
N LEU A 172 -1.25 6.19 -10.74
CA LEU A 172 -1.49 7.11 -9.62
C LEU A 172 -2.63 8.07 -9.95
N VAL A 173 -3.37 8.46 -8.93
CA VAL A 173 -4.31 9.58 -8.98
C VAL A 173 -3.75 10.71 -8.13
N LEU A 174 -3.53 11.87 -8.74
CA LEU A 174 -3.07 13.08 -8.05
C LEU A 174 -4.21 13.76 -7.28
N SER A 175 -3.87 14.76 -6.48
CA SER A 175 -4.86 15.48 -5.66
C SER A 175 -5.97 16.16 -6.47
N ASP A 176 -5.69 16.58 -7.71
CA ASP A 176 -6.66 17.17 -8.63
C ASP A 176 -7.51 16.15 -9.41
N GLY A 177 -7.31 14.86 -9.15
CA GLY A 177 -7.96 13.75 -9.85
C GLY A 177 -7.28 13.35 -11.17
N THR A 178 -6.14 13.96 -11.54
CA THR A 178 -5.39 13.56 -12.73
C THR A 178 -4.79 12.17 -12.56
N ILE A 179 -5.00 11.30 -13.54
CA ILE A 179 -4.41 9.95 -13.57
C ILE A 179 -3.09 10.02 -14.32
N ILE A 180 -2.02 9.55 -13.70
CA ILE A 180 -0.68 9.48 -14.30
C ILE A 180 -0.08 8.08 -14.15
N GLN A 181 0.91 7.80 -14.98
CA GLN A 181 1.75 6.61 -14.87
C GLN A 181 3.20 7.02 -14.63
N THR A 182 3.89 6.28 -13.78
CA THR A 182 5.32 6.49 -13.48
C THR A 182 6.08 5.18 -13.63
N GLY A 183 7.39 5.28 -13.86
CA GLY A 183 8.27 4.12 -13.96
C GLY A 183 8.35 3.50 -15.35
N THR A 184 8.90 2.31 -15.39
CA THR A 184 9.11 1.52 -16.61
C THR A 184 9.13 0.03 -16.26
N LEU A 185 8.76 -0.82 -17.21
CA LEU A 185 8.78 -2.26 -17.03
C LEU A 185 10.20 -2.86 -17.15
N THR A 186 11.16 -2.09 -17.67
CA THR A 186 12.56 -2.53 -17.81
C THR A 186 13.30 -2.41 -16.47
N GLU A 187 14.25 -3.29 -16.22
CA GLU A 187 15.09 -3.25 -15.01
C GLU A 187 15.97 -2.00 -14.95
N LYS A 188 16.47 -1.56 -16.10
CA LYS A 188 17.29 -0.36 -16.23
C LYS A 188 16.51 0.76 -16.87
N ASN A 189 16.43 1.88 -16.16
CA ASN A 189 15.97 3.16 -16.71
C ASN A 189 16.90 4.27 -16.23
N SER A 190 17.49 5.00 -17.19
CA SER A 190 18.40 6.13 -16.92
C SER A 190 17.83 7.45 -17.39
N THR A 191 16.55 7.52 -17.76
CA THR A 191 15.92 8.69 -18.36
C THR A 191 15.05 9.44 -17.33
N GLY A 192 15.36 10.72 -17.13
CA GLY A 192 14.55 11.63 -16.30
C GLY A 192 14.60 11.35 -14.79
N TYR A 193 13.72 12.03 -14.07
CA TYR A 193 13.56 11.83 -12.62
C TYR A 193 12.85 10.52 -12.31
N ASN A 194 13.25 9.87 -11.24
CA ASN A 194 12.58 8.66 -10.77
C ASN A 194 11.36 9.02 -9.90
N LEU A 195 10.25 9.36 -10.54
CA LEU A 195 9.00 9.71 -9.86
C LEU A 195 8.42 8.52 -9.10
N THR A 196 8.61 7.30 -9.59
CA THR A 196 8.17 6.08 -8.89
C THR A 196 8.81 6.00 -7.50
N GLN A 197 10.12 6.26 -7.40
CA GLN A 197 10.82 6.22 -6.11
C GLN A 197 10.47 7.42 -5.20
N LEU A 198 10.02 8.53 -5.75
CA LEU A 198 9.50 9.65 -4.98
C LEU A 198 8.17 9.31 -4.30
N ILE A 199 7.34 8.53 -4.98
CA ILE A 199 6.01 8.11 -4.48
C ILE A 199 6.13 6.98 -3.44
N VAL A 200 7.06 6.03 -3.65
CA VAL A 200 7.25 4.93 -2.68
C VAL A 200 7.75 5.48 -1.35
N GLY A 201 7.00 5.23 -0.28
CA GLY A 201 7.29 5.76 1.05
C GLY A 201 6.70 7.14 1.32
N SER A 202 5.83 7.66 0.43
CA SER A 202 5.17 8.96 0.62
C SER A 202 3.96 8.92 1.56
N GLU A 203 3.56 7.74 2.03
CA GLU A 203 2.43 7.51 2.95
C GLU A 203 1.09 8.07 2.43
N GLY A 204 0.92 8.12 1.10
CA GLY A 204 -0.29 8.66 0.46
C GLY A 204 -0.37 10.18 0.42
N SER A 205 0.67 10.90 0.83
CA SER A 205 0.68 12.37 0.86
C SER A 205 0.83 13.03 -0.52
N LEU A 206 1.36 12.31 -1.52
CA LEU A 206 1.61 12.84 -2.86
C LEU A 206 0.59 12.38 -3.90
N ALA A 207 0.09 11.15 -3.78
CA ALA A 207 -0.86 10.56 -4.73
C ALA A 207 -1.52 9.31 -4.13
N ILE A 208 -2.62 8.88 -4.75
CA ILE A 208 -3.27 7.59 -4.45
C ILE A 208 -2.87 6.58 -5.52
N VAL A 209 -2.31 5.44 -5.11
CA VAL A 209 -1.94 4.36 -6.02
C VAL A 209 -3.18 3.56 -6.43
N THR A 210 -3.31 3.27 -7.74
CA THR A 210 -4.44 2.50 -8.30
C THR A 210 -3.99 1.23 -9.02
N SER A 211 -2.73 1.17 -9.46
CA SER A 211 -2.11 -0.04 -9.98
C SER A 211 -0.61 -0.05 -9.69
N ILE A 212 -0.07 -1.22 -9.45
CA ILE A 212 1.32 -1.45 -9.03
C ILE A 212 1.91 -2.56 -9.89
N THR A 213 3.01 -2.27 -10.59
CA THR A 213 3.81 -3.30 -11.24
C THR A 213 5.06 -3.56 -10.41
N LEU A 214 5.22 -4.81 -9.98
CA LEU A 214 6.34 -5.29 -9.18
C LEU A 214 7.28 -6.15 -10.01
N GLY A 215 8.58 -5.96 -9.81
CA GLY A 215 9.59 -6.93 -10.24
C GLY A 215 9.63 -8.10 -9.25
N LEU A 216 9.79 -9.31 -9.78
CA LEU A 216 9.88 -10.55 -9.03
C LEU A 216 11.27 -11.14 -9.17
N VAL A 217 11.63 -12.05 -8.27
CA VAL A 217 12.85 -12.83 -8.37
C VAL A 217 12.52 -14.31 -8.55
N LYS A 218 13.50 -15.11 -8.99
CA LYS A 218 13.33 -16.56 -9.01
C LYS A 218 13.13 -17.09 -7.59
N LYS A 219 12.23 -18.04 -7.45
CA LYS A 219 12.03 -18.71 -6.17
C LYS A 219 13.33 -19.35 -5.70
N PRO A 220 13.83 -19.05 -4.49
CA PRO A 220 15.01 -19.72 -3.95
C PRO A 220 14.72 -21.22 -3.78
N PRO A 221 15.66 -22.11 -4.18
CA PRO A 221 15.42 -23.54 -4.13
C PRO A 221 15.30 -24.10 -2.71
N TYR A 222 15.90 -23.40 -1.75
CA TYR A 222 15.90 -23.80 -0.35
C TYR A 222 15.70 -22.58 0.56
N ASN A 223 14.97 -22.79 1.65
CA ASN A 223 14.78 -21.80 2.71
C ASN A 223 14.88 -22.54 4.05
N ASN A 224 15.94 -22.27 4.80
CA ASN A 224 16.16 -22.88 6.10
C ASN A 224 16.18 -21.79 7.19
N THR A 225 15.57 -22.11 8.32
CA THR A 225 15.64 -21.27 9.52
C THR A 225 16.51 -21.98 10.55
N VAL A 226 17.50 -21.26 11.08
CA VAL A 226 18.37 -21.75 12.13
C VAL A 226 18.18 -20.92 13.38
N LEU A 227 17.95 -21.59 14.52
CA LEU A 227 17.94 -20.96 15.84
C LEU A 227 19.30 -21.24 16.49
N MET A 228 19.98 -20.19 16.92
CA MET A 228 21.27 -20.29 17.62
C MET A 228 21.17 -19.57 18.97
N SER A 229 21.74 -20.18 20.01
CA SER A 229 21.90 -19.58 21.32
C SER A 229 23.37 -19.24 21.57
N PHE A 230 23.63 -18.14 22.26
CA PHE A 230 24.98 -17.63 22.56
C PHE A 230 25.09 -17.31 24.04
N GLU A 231 26.31 -17.46 24.58
CA GLU A 231 26.60 -17.11 25.97
C GLU A 231 26.80 -15.61 26.17
N SER A 232 27.19 -14.89 25.10
CA SER A 232 27.40 -13.45 25.11
C SER A 232 26.79 -12.75 23.88
N LEU A 233 26.48 -11.46 24.03
CA LEU A 233 26.07 -10.60 22.92
C LEU A 233 27.18 -10.44 21.88
N GLU A 234 28.46 -10.43 22.32
CA GLU A 234 29.61 -10.31 21.45
C GLU A 234 29.74 -11.50 20.50
N ASP A 235 29.55 -12.72 20.99
CA ASP A 235 29.57 -13.94 20.16
C ASP A 235 28.43 -13.94 19.15
N ALA A 236 27.23 -13.49 19.54
CA ALA A 236 26.11 -13.33 18.61
C ALA A 236 26.43 -12.35 17.49
N LEU A 237 26.98 -11.19 17.81
CA LEU A 237 27.35 -10.15 16.83
C LEU A 237 28.47 -10.63 15.89
N ASN A 238 29.50 -11.27 16.43
CA ASN A 238 30.60 -11.83 15.61
C ASN A 238 30.10 -12.91 14.66
N THR A 239 29.14 -13.75 15.09
CA THR A 239 28.53 -14.76 14.23
C THR A 239 27.75 -14.13 13.07
N ILE A 240 27.00 -13.03 13.30
CA ILE A 240 26.34 -12.30 12.23
C ILE A 240 27.33 -11.77 11.20
N LEU A 241 28.48 -11.23 11.66
CA LEU A 241 29.53 -10.74 10.76
C LEU A 241 30.15 -11.86 9.92
N LEU A 242 30.37 -13.04 10.50
CA LEU A 242 30.86 -14.21 9.77
C LEU A 242 29.85 -14.67 8.69
N LEU A 243 28.57 -14.81 9.06
CA LEU A 243 27.52 -15.20 8.13
C LEU A 243 27.30 -14.21 7.00
N ARG A 244 27.54 -12.92 7.26
CA ARG A 244 27.46 -11.88 6.24
C ARG A 244 28.53 -12.01 5.16
N ASN A 245 29.71 -12.48 5.52
CA ASN A 245 30.87 -12.53 4.64
C ASN A 245 31.06 -13.91 3.96
N SER A 246 30.20 -14.88 4.28
CA SER A 246 30.14 -16.20 3.66
C SER A 246 29.20 -16.23 2.45
#